data_08fdd2af0e6538afb81e8879ae156ace
#
_entry.id   08fdd2af0e6538afb81e8879ae156ace
#
_cell.length_a   1.000
_cell.length_b   1.000
_cell.length_c   1.000
_cell.angle_alpha   90.00
_cell.angle_beta   90.00
_cell.angle_gamma   90.00
#
_symmetry.space_group_name_H-M   'P 1'
#
loop_
_entity.id
_entity.type
_entity.pdbx_description
1 polymer ?
#
loop_
_entity_poly.entity_id
_entity_poly.type
_entity_poly.pdbx_seq_one_letter_code
_entity_poly.pdbx_strand_id
1 'polypeptide(L)'
;LSFDLITEQTTLHEQRAGKNSRGLLILVNGMENSGKGEAVKALTEWMDARYIKVHATMGQHPSRYQPIWQRHTWQLPRKGEIAVYFGNWYADLIRYVFDCGDDIDEQRLQQMIEDIEAFEQDLVNNNTDIVKCWFSVDNKTLKKRLTDEEPDPEQLYHLDWFRKKDVKRFKRFSSKLMGLQSSWHHIDGQDIDASNIQFANVVLAALRTMNQLSAANDAQDNPAKTDKSANPKNDENPIKPNPLPFKPTPLIGELVSVESHALEKADYKKQLHSKQHILAELIRERGQRHIIFVFEGMDAAGKGGAIRRIIAPLDPREFTIH
;
A
#
# COMPACT_ATOMS: atom_id res chain seq x y z
N LEU A 1 -7.44 -16.15 -3.06
CA LEU A 1 -7.34 -14.69 -3.01
C LEU A 1 -5.89 -14.23 -3.24
N SER A 2 -4.89 -14.64 -2.43
CA SER A 2 -3.49 -14.24 -2.64
C SER A 2 -2.96 -14.67 -4.02
N PHE A 3 -3.24 -15.90 -4.45
CA PHE A 3 -2.89 -16.36 -5.78
C PHE A 3 -3.50 -15.48 -6.89
N ASP A 4 -4.79 -15.15 -6.78
CA ASP A 4 -5.47 -14.31 -7.77
C ASP A 4 -4.88 -12.89 -7.80
N LEU A 5 -4.60 -12.30 -6.62
CA LEU A 5 -3.97 -10.99 -6.51
C LEU A 5 -2.61 -10.96 -7.20
N ILE A 6 -1.76 -11.97 -6.97
CA ILE A 6 -0.44 -12.08 -7.62
C ILE A 6 -0.60 -12.25 -9.13
N THR A 7 -1.55 -13.06 -9.58
CA THR A 7 -1.80 -13.29 -11.01
C THR A 7 -2.21 -11.99 -11.70
N GLU A 8 -3.19 -11.28 -11.16
CA GLU A 8 -3.66 -10.03 -11.75
C GLU A 8 -2.60 -8.91 -11.68
N GLN A 9 -1.82 -8.85 -10.60
CA GLN A 9 -0.69 -7.94 -10.46
C GLN A 9 0.39 -8.20 -11.52
N THR A 10 0.72 -9.47 -11.74
CA THR A 10 1.70 -9.88 -12.76
C THR A 10 1.22 -9.51 -14.15
N THR A 11 -0.05 -9.78 -14.46
CA THR A 11 -0.68 -9.40 -15.73
C THR A 11 -0.60 -7.89 -15.96
N LEU A 12 -0.93 -7.08 -14.94
CA LEU A 12 -0.80 -5.62 -15.02
C LEU A 12 0.64 -5.19 -15.34
N HIS A 13 1.61 -5.81 -14.66
CA HIS A 13 3.03 -5.48 -14.84
C HIS A 13 3.53 -5.90 -16.24
N GLU A 14 3.13 -7.06 -16.76
CA GLU A 14 3.49 -7.54 -18.09
C GLU A 14 2.94 -6.63 -19.17
N GLN A 15 1.75 -6.09 -18.99
CA GLN A 15 1.12 -5.14 -19.91
C GLN A 15 1.74 -3.73 -19.89
N ARG A 16 2.72 -3.43 -19.02
CA ARG A 16 3.27 -2.07 -18.83
C ARG A 16 3.84 -1.40 -20.08
N ALA A 17 4.30 -2.18 -21.05
CA ALA A 17 4.82 -1.66 -22.31
C ALA A 17 3.72 -1.36 -23.35
N GLY A 18 2.49 -1.78 -23.10
CA GLY A 18 1.34 -1.53 -23.98
C GLY A 18 0.98 -0.04 -24.04
N LYS A 19 0.42 0.38 -25.18
CA LYS A 19 -0.03 1.76 -25.38
C LYS A 19 -1.10 2.15 -24.35
N ASN A 20 -2.02 1.21 -24.08
CA ASN A 20 -3.15 1.39 -23.18
C ASN A 20 -2.88 0.91 -21.74
N SER A 21 -1.61 0.69 -21.39
CA SER A 21 -1.21 0.30 -20.07
C SER A 21 -1.54 1.38 -19.03
N ARG A 22 -2.01 0.94 -17.86
CA ARG A 22 -2.48 1.80 -16.77
C ARG A 22 -1.70 1.52 -15.48
N GLY A 23 -1.70 2.48 -14.55
CA GLY A 23 -1.26 2.31 -13.17
C GLY A 23 -2.46 2.26 -12.23
N LEU A 24 -2.32 1.63 -11.06
CA LEU A 24 -3.35 1.58 -10.02
C LEU A 24 -2.94 2.38 -8.79
N LEU A 25 -3.75 3.36 -8.42
CA LEU A 25 -3.61 4.12 -7.19
C LEU A 25 -4.72 3.74 -6.20
N ILE A 26 -4.33 3.23 -5.05
CA ILE A 26 -5.24 2.82 -3.98
C ILE A 26 -5.16 3.84 -2.85
N LEU A 27 -6.25 4.55 -2.59
CA LEU A 27 -6.36 5.55 -1.53
C LEU A 27 -7.02 4.92 -0.30
N VAL A 28 -6.25 4.80 0.78
CA VAL A 28 -6.73 4.23 2.05
C VAL A 28 -7.01 5.34 3.04
N ASN A 29 -8.28 5.51 3.38
CA ASN A 29 -8.78 6.56 4.25
C ASN A 29 -9.78 6.03 5.27
N GLY A 30 -10.23 6.87 6.16
CA GLY A 30 -11.27 6.55 7.13
C GLY A 30 -10.85 6.80 8.57
N MET A 31 -11.61 6.19 9.48
CA MET A 31 -11.46 6.39 10.92
C MET A 31 -10.13 5.79 11.42
N GLU A 32 -9.52 6.45 12.40
CA GLU A 32 -8.38 5.83 13.10
C GLU A 32 -8.84 4.59 13.87
N ASN A 33 -7.92 3.66 14.09
CA ASN A 33 -8.17 2.35 14.72
C ASN A 33 -9.28 1.52 14.05
N SER A 34 -9.51 1.75 12.77
CA SER A 34 -10.47 0.98 11.97
C SER A 34 -9.86 -0.22 11.23
N GLY A 35 -8.59 -0.56 11.47
CA GLY A 35 -7.92 -1.68 10.82
C GLY A 35 -7.23 -1.33 9.48
N LYS A 36 -7.05 -0.04 9.17
CA LYS A 36 -6.40 0.40 7.91
C LYS A 36 -4.98 -0.14 7.76
N GLY A 37 -4.18 -0.01 8.82
CA GLY A 37 -2.78 -0.46 8.83
C GLY A 37 -2.66 -1.96 8.59
N GLU A 38 -3.45 -2.74 9.30
CA GLU A 38 -3.54 -4.19 9.20
C GLU A 38 -3.97 -4.62 7.79
N ALA A 39 -4.94 -3.93 7.21
CA ALA A 39 -5.41 -4.22 5.85
C ALA A 39 -4.33 -3.93 4.80
N VAL A 40 -3.59 -2.82 4.91
CA VAL A 40 -2.47 -2.50 4.03
C VAL A 40 -1.35 -3.53 4.19
N LYS A 41 -1.00 -3.93 5.41
CA LYS A 41 -0.02 -4.98 5.68
C LYS A 41 -0.44 -6.30 5.06
N ALA A 42 -1.67 -6.75 5.32
CA ALA A 42 -2.22 -8.00 4.76
C ALA A 42 -2.19 -7.98 3.23
N LEU A 43 -2.56 -6.88 2.59
CA LEU A 43 -2.50 -6.75 1.13
C LEU A 43 -1.06 -6.91 0.62
N THR A 44 -0.08 -6.26 1.26
CA THR A 44 1.33 -6.37 0.86
C THR A 44 1.92 -7.77 1.10
N GLU A 45 1.43 -8.50 2.09
CA GLU A 45 1.80 -9.89 2.32
C GLU A 45 1.24 -10.83 1.25
N TRP A 46 0.06 -10.52 0.70
CA TRP A 46 -0.62 -11.33 -0.30
C TRP A 46 -0.21 -11.03 -1.74
N MET A 47 0.55 -9.96 -1.96
CA MET A 47 1.01 -9.52 -3.28
C MET A 47 2.54 -9.62 -3.41
N ASP A 48 3.05 -9.46 -4.62
CA ASP A 48 4.49 -9.36 -4.87
C ASP A 48 4.98 -7.94 -4.54
N ALA A 49 5.84 -7.85 -3.52
CA ALA A 49 6.36 -6.57 -3.02
C ALA A 49 7.18 -5.77 -4.07
N ARG A 50 7.60 -6.40 -5.17
CA ARG A 50 8.33 -5.72 -6.25
C ARG A 50 7.45 -4.80 -7.07
N TYR A 51 6.14 -5.06 -7.13
CA TYR A 51 5.19 -4.38 -8.01
C TYR A 51 4.12 -3.59 -7.26
N ILE A 52 4.21 -3.51 -5.94
CA ILE A 52 3.35 -2.69 -5.09
C ILE A 52 4.21 -1.79 -4.21
N LYS A 53 3.90 -0.51 -4.18
CA LYS A 53 4.58 0.48 -3.35
C LYS A 53 3.59 1.06 -2.34
N VAL A 54 3.95 1.04 -1.06
CA VAL A 54 3.15 1.67 -0.01
C VAL A 54 3.79 3.01 0.36
N HIS A 55 3.00 4.06 0.23
CA HIS A 55 3.37 5.42 0.64
C HIS A 55 2.51 5.80 1.83
N ALA A 56 3.13 5.82 2.99
CA ALA A 56 2.46 6.12 4.23
C ALA A 56 2.88 7.50 4.75
N THR A 57 1.92 8.39 4.91
CA THR A 57 2.14 9.74 5.41
C THR A 57 1.08 10.15 6.42
N MET A 58 1.46 11.03 7.33
CA MET A 58 0.50 11.68 8.23
C MET A 58 -0.24 12.80 7.50
N GLY A 59 -1.52 13.00 7.83
CA GLY A 59 -2.27 14.16 7.38
C GLY A 59 -1.64 15.46 7.86
N GLN A 60 -1.50 16.43 6.97
CA GLN A 60 -0.95 17.75 7.27
C GLN A 60 -1.97 18.83 6.98
N HIS A 61 -1.88 19.95 7.70
CA HIS A 61 -2.72 21.11 7.40
C HIS A 61 -2.40 21.63 6.00
N PRO A 62 -3.40 21.73 5.09
CA PRO A 62 -3.15 22.15 3.72
C PRO A 62 -2.61 23.58 3.62
N SER A 63 -1.61 23.77 2.76
CA SER A 63 -1.09 25.08 2.43
C SER A 63 -2.20 25.96 1.79
N ARG A 64 -2.12 27.26 2.01
CA ARG A 64 -2.98 28.22 1.28
C ARG A 64 -2.45 28.54 -0.12
N TYR A 65 -1.20 28.22 -0.41
CA TYR A 65 -0.49 28.60 -1.62
C TYR A 65 -0.27 27.45 -2.60
N GLN A 66 -0.61 26.23 -2.20
CA GLN A 66 -0.39 25.03 -3.00
C GLN A 66 -1.66 24.16 -3.01
N PRO A 67 -1.97 23.50 -4.14
CA PRO A 67 -3.03 22.53 -4.18
C PRO A 67 -2.84 21.43 -3.14
N ILE A 68 -3.92 20.99 -2.51
CA ILE A 68 -3.88 20.01 -1.43
C ILE A 68 -3.24 18.68 -1.84
N TRP A 69 -3.33 18.30 -3.10
CA TRP A 69 -2.76 17.06 -3.65
C TRP A 69 -1.28 17.18 -4.02
N GLN A 70 -0.70 18.38 -4.11
CA GLN A 70 0.63 18.59 -4.71
C GLN A 70 1.76 17.79 -4.04
N ARG A 71 1.77 17.70 -2.71
CA ARG A 71 2.82 16.97 -1.98
C ARG A 71 2.79 15.46 -2.22
N HIS A 72 1.70 14.93 -2.76
CA HIS A 72 1.54 13.49 -3.01
C HIS A 72 1.87 13.07 -4.45
N THR A 73 2.19 14.01 -5.34
CA THR A 73 2.38 13.73 -6.79
C THR A 73 3.69 13.01 -7.11
N TRP A 74 4.69 13.07 -6.22
CA TRP A 74 6.01 12.49 -6.46
C TRP A 74 6.05 10.96 -6.48
N GLN A 75 5.02 10.33 -5.98
CA GLN A 75 4.95 8.89 -5.74
C GLN A 75 3.79 8.22 -6.49
N LEU A 76 3.22 8.89 -7.48
CA LEU A 76 2.17 8.33 -8.31
C LEU A 76 2.65 7.07 -9.04
N PRO A 77 1.79 6.06 -9.20
CA PRO A 77 2.16 4.82 -9.86
C PRO A 77 2.45 5.06 -11.34
N ARG A 78 3.48 4.41 -11.83
CA ARG A 78 3.73 4.32 -13.27
C ARG A 78 2.83 3.27 -13.90
N LYS A 79 2.82 3.22 -15.23
CA LYS A 79 2.15 2.15 -15.98
C LYS A 79 2.65 0.77 -15.52
N GLY A 80 1.72 -0.12 -15.18
CA GLY A 80 2.04 -1.45 -14.67
C GLY A 80 2.46 -1.51 -13.20
N GLU A 81 2.38 -0.40 -12.47
CA GLU A 81 2.68 -0.33 -11.03
C GLU A 81 1.41 -0.13 -10.21
N ILE A 82 1.47 -0.54 -8.95
CA ILE A 82 0.44 -0.32 -7.94
C ILE A 82 1.03 0.54 -6.83
N ALA A 83 0.35 1.64 -6.49
CA ALA A 83 0.69 2.46 -5.34
C ALA A 83 -0.46 2.46 -4.32
N VAL A 84 -0.15 2.20 -3.06
CA VAL A 84 -1.09 2.32 -1.93
C VAL A 84 -0.73 3.56 -1.15
N TYR A 85 -1.64 4.52 -1.12
CA TYR A 85 -1.49 5.74 -0.34
C TYR A 85 -2.21 5.59 1.00
N PHE A 86 -1.44 5.26 2.03
CA PHE A 86 -1.88 5.27 3.43
C PHE A 86 -1.55 6.63 4.05
N GLY A 87 -2.48 7.56 3.89
CA GLY A 87 -2.27 9.00 4.01
C GLY A 87 -2.10 9.65 2.63
N ASN A 88 -3.00 10.57 2.30
CA ASN A 88 -3.10 11.22 1.00
C ASN A 88 -3.84 12.55 1.17
N TRP A 89 -4.25 13.18 0.08
CA TRP A 89 -4.97 14.46 0.11
C TRP A 89 -6.27 14.44 0.94
N TYR A 90 -6.94 13.30 1.08
CA TYR A 90 -8.09 13.20 1.99
C TYR A 90 -7.67 13.16 3.46
N ALA A 91 -6.51 12.62 3.79
CA ALA A 91 -5.96 12.71 5.14
C ALA A 91 -5.62 14.17 5.50
N ASP A 92 -5.12 14.95 4.53
CA ASP A 92 -4.87 16.38 4.70
C ASP A 92 -6.18 17.16 4.86
N LEU A 93 -7.21 16.80 4.09
CA LEU A 93 -8.53 17.38 4.21
C LEU A 93 -9.16 17.10 5.58
N ILE A 94 -9.04 15.87 6.08
CA ILE A 94 -9.46 15.50 7.42
C ILE A 94 -8.70 16.34 8.46
N ARG A 95 -7.38 16.49 8.30
CA ARG A 95 -6.56 17.32 9.19
C ARG A 95 -7.04 18.77 9.21
N TYR A 96 -7.34 19.35 8.06
CA TYR A 96 -7.93 20.69 7.96
C TYR A 96 -9.22 20.82 8.78
N VAL A 97 -10.15 19.85 8.64
CA VAL A 97 -11.41 19.84 9.39
C VAL A 97 -11.19 19.79 10.91
N PHE A 98 -10.17 19.04 11.34
CA PHE A 98 -9.85 18.95 12.77
C PHE A 98 -9.17 20.21 13.30
N ASP A 99 -8.23 20.76 12.56
CA ASP A 99 -7.49 21.94 12.99
C ASP A 99 -8.39 23.20 13.06
N CYS A 100 -9.29 23.37 12.09
CA CYS A 100 -10.22 24.50 12.07
C CYS A 100 -11.36 24.35 13.09
N GLY A 101 -11.74 23.14 13.40
CA GLY A 101 -12.77 22.88 14.39
C GLY A 101 -14.14 23.41 14.01
N ASP A 102 -14.71 24.27 14.87
CA ASP A 102 -16.00 24.89 14.66
C ASP A 102 -15.90 26.17 13.77
N ASP A 103 -14.66 26.66 13.56
CA ASP A 103 -14.32 27.83 12.72
C ASP A 103 -13.96 27.42 11.28
N ILE A 104 -14.48 26.30 10.81
CA ILE A 104 -14.18 25.78 9.48
C ILE A 104 -14.74 26.71 8.39
N ASP A 105 -13.89 27.08 7.44
CA ASP A 105 -14.31 27.76 6.22
C ASP A 105 -14.93 26.73 5.25
N GLU A 106 -16.25 26.67 5.22
CA GLU A 106 -17.01 25.73 4.40
C GLU A 106 -16.80 25.97 2.90
N GLN A 107 -16.60 27.23 2.47
CA GLN A 107 -16.34 27.54 1.06
C GLN A 107 -14.96 27.02 0.64
N ARG A 108 -13.96 27.21 1.47
CA ARG A 108 -12.62 26.68 1.23
C ARG A 108 -12.62 25.13 1.26
N LEU A 109 -13.35 24.53 2.18
CA LEU A 109 -13.50 23.08 2.24
C LEU A 109 -14.09 22.54 0.94
N GLN A 110 -15.15 23.18 0.45
CA GLN A 110 -15.81 22.78 -0.79
C GLN A 110 -14.85 22.93 -1.99
N GLN A 111 -14.13 24.03 -2.09
CA GLN A 111 -13.14 24.25 -3.15
C GLN A 111 -12.05 23.20 -3.14
N MET A 112 -11.51 22.82 -1.96
CA MET A 112 -10.50 21.75 -1.86
C MET A 112 -11.05 20.40 -2.32
N ILE A 113 -12.32 20.08 -2.06
CA ILE A 113 -12.95 18.84 -2.54
C ILE A 113 -13.04 18.87 -4.07
N GLU A 114 -13.49 19.98 -4.65
CA GLU A 114 -13.58 20.15 -6.11
C GLU A 114 -12.21 20.07 -6.79
N ASP A 115 -11.18 20.67 -6.20
CA ASP A 115 -9.80 20.60 -6.68
C ASP A 115 -9.26 19.16 -6.66
N ILE A 116 -9.60 18.38 -5.62
CA ILE A 116 -9.27 16.96 -5.53
C ILE A 116 -9.97 16.16 -6.64
N GLU A 117 -11.27 16.38 -6.85
CA GLU A 117 -12.04 15.68 -7.88
C GLU A 117 -11.51 15.95 -9.28
N ALA A 118 -11.17 17.20 -9.56
CA ALA A 118 -10.57 17.59 -10.84
C ALA A 118 -9.22 16.89 -11.05
N PHE A 119 -8.37 16.85 -10.01
CA PHE A 119 -7.08 16.18 -10.05
C PHE A 119 -7.21 14.65 -10.22
N GLU A 120 -8.13 14.02 -9.50
CA GLU A 120 -8.41 12.59 -9.66
C GLU A 120 -8.90 12.26 -11.08
N GLN A 121 -9.75 13.12 -11.65
CA GLN A 121 -10.18 12.95 -13.04
C GLN A 121 -9.01 13.09 -14.03
N ASP A 122 -8.09 14.01 -13.79
CA ASP A 122 -6.89 14.16 -14.60
C ASP A 122 -6.00 12.91 -14.52
N LEU A 123 -5.86 12.30 -13.35
CA LEU A 123 -5.13 11.04 -13.19
C LEU A 123 -5.78 9.91 -13.99
N VAL A 124 -7.11 9.78 -13.94
CA VAL A 124 -7.85 8.77 -14.71
C VAL A 124 -7.68 8.99 -16.21
N ASN A 125 -7.77 10.23 -16.68
CA ASN A 125 -7.55 10.60 -18.08
C ASN A 125 -6.11 10.32 -18.55
N ASN A 126 -5.16 10.30 -17.61
CA ASN A 126 -3.74 10.01 -17.87
C ASN A 126 -3.34 8.57 -17.48
N ASN A 127 -4.28 7.63 -17.61
CA ASN A 127 -4.05 6.19 -17.42
C ASN A 127 -3.65 5.77 -15.99
N THR A 128 -4.16 6.45 -14.99
CA THR A 128 -4.05 6.02 -13.60
C THR A 128 -5.45 5.73 -13.05
N ASP A 129 -5.77 4.47 -12.81
CA ASP A 129 -7.03 4.11 -12.17
C ASP A 129 -6.94 4.34 -10.66
N ILE A 130 -8.03 4.78 -10.07
CA ILE A 130 -8.09 5.13 -8.65
C ILE A 130 -9.14 4.28 -7.94
N VAL A 131 -8.71 3.61 -6.86
CA VAL A 131 -9.58 2.90 -5.93
C VAL A 131 -9.58 3.64 -4.60
N LYS A 132 -10.75 4.11 -4.18
CA LYS A 132 -10.92 4.84 -2.92
C LYS A 132 -11.57 3.94 -1.88
N CYS A 133 -10.88 3.65 -0.79
CA CYS A 133 -11.36 2.82 0.31
C CYS A 133 -11.52 3.65 1.58
N TRP A 134 -12.72 3.56 2.19
CA TRP A 134 -13.05 4.25 3.42
C TRP A 134 -13.36 3.24 4.53
N PHE A 135 -12.46 3.18 5.50
CA PHE A 135 -12.59 2.30 6.65
C PHE A 135 -13.38 2.99 7.78
N SER A 136 -14.31 2.27 8.35
CA SER A 136 -15.04 2.74 9.52
C SER A 136 -15.25 1.63 10.53
N VAL A 137 -15.46 2.02 11.77
CA VAL A 137 -15.74 1.14 12.89
C VAL A 137 -16.82 1.78 13.77
N ASP A 138 -17.64 0.97 14.43
CA ASP A 138 -18.63 1.48 15.35
C ASP A 138 -17.99 2.06 16.64
N ASN A 139 -18.78 2.86 17.37
CA ASN A 139 -18.28 3.51 18.60
C ASN A 139 -17.94 2.50 19.69
N LYS A 140 -18.59 1.35 19.72
CA LYS A 140 -18.37 0.32 20.75
C LYS A 140 -17.03 -0.37 20.52
N THR A 141 -16.77 -0.80 19.31
CA THR A 141 -15.52 -1.42 18.87
C THR A 141 -14.36 -0.44 18.99
N LEU A 142 -14.54 0.81 18.55
CA LEU A 142 -13.53 1.86 18.72
C LEU A 142 -13.16 2.05 20.19
N LYS A 143 -14.18 2.19 21.05
CA LYS A 143 -13.96 2.36 22.48
C LYS A 143 -13.25 1.16 23.10
N LYS A 144 -13.60 -0.07 22.70
CA LYS A 144 -12.94 -1.29 23.15
C LYS A 144 -11.45 -1.27 22.76
N ARG A 145 -11.12 -1.00 21.50
CA ARG A 145 -9.73 -0.94 21.02
C ARG A 145 -8.88 0.12 21.72
N LEU A 146 -9.52 1.19 22.20
CA LEU A 146 -8.84 2.25 22.95
C LEU A 146 -8.66 1.96 24.43
N THR A 147 -9.43 1.02 24.99
CA THR A 147 -9.39 0.69 26.43
C THR A 147 -8.71 -0.65 26.71
N ASP A 148 -8.28 -1.38 25.68
CA ASP A 148 -7.51 -2.60 25.89
C ASP A 148 -6.20 -2.26 26.62
N GLU A 149 -5.90 -3.00 27.70
CA GLU A 149 -4.85 -2.69 28.68
C GLU A 149 -3.42 -2.74 28.12
N GLU A 150 -3.24 -3.30 26.93
CA GLU A 150 -2.00 -3.21 26.16
C GLU A 150 -2.31 -2.48 24.83
N PRO A 151 -2.25 -1.13 24.84
CA PRO A 151 -2.39 -0.41 23.60
C PRO A 151 -1.29 -0.87 22.65
N ASP A 152 -1.69 -1.37 21.49
CA ASP A 152 -0.74 -1.61 20.42
C ASP A 152 0.14 -0.35 20.32
N PRO A 153 1.47 -0.47 20.33
CA PRO A 153 2.36 0.67 20.13
C PRO A 153 2.01 1.53 18.90
N GLU A 154 1.36 0.96 17.90
CA GLU A 154 0.80 1.71 16.76
C GLU A 154 -0.32 2.67 17.18
N GLN A 155 -1.06 2.39 18.25
CA GLN A 155 -2.16 3.23 18.74
C GLN A 155 -1.68 4.49 19.46
N LEU A 156 -0.46 4.52 19.98
CA LEU A 156 0.09 5.66 20.72
C LEU A 156 0.27 6.92 19.86
N TYR A 157 0.37 6.79 18.54
CA TYR A 157 0.49 7.94 17.63
C TYR A 157 -0.81 8.71 17.40
N HIS A 158 -1.96 8.20 17.88
CA HIS A 158 -3.29 8.68 17.50
C HIS A 158 -4.17 9.13 18.67
N LEU A 159 -3.63 9.24 19.88
CA LEU A 159 -4.38 9.61 21.08
C LEU A 159 -5.11 10.97 21.00
N ASP A 160 -4.69 11.87 20.13
CA ASP A 160 -5.31 13.19 19.95
C ASP A 160 -6.67 13.16 19.24
N TRP A 161 -7.04 12.04 18.61
CA TRP A 161 -8.24 11.92 17.76
C TRP A 161 -9.50 11.46 18.49
N PHE A 162 -9.45 11.18 19.81
CA PHE A 162 -10.48 10.40 20.52
C PHE A 162 -11.38 11.16 21.47
N ARG A 163 -11.34 12.48 21.44
CA ARG A 163 -12.38 13.24 22.12
C ARG A 163 -13.72 12.96 21.45
N LYS A 164 -14.79 12.74 22.25
CA LYS A 164 -16.16 12.54 21.71
C LYS A 164 -16.56 13.60 20.65
N LYS A 165 -16.05 14.81 20.83
CA LYS A 165 -16.24 15.96 19.97
C LYS A 165 -15.62 15.73 18.57
N ASP A 166 -14.42 15.16 18.53
CA ASP A 166 -13.67 14.90 17.31
C ASP A 166 -14.27 13.74 16.52
N VAL A 167 -14.67 12.66 17.17
CA VAL A 167 -15.42 11.55 16.53
C VAL A 167 -16.72 12.04 15.89
N LYS A 168 -17.46 12.93 16.57
CA LYS A 168 -18.69 13.51 16.01
C LYS A 168 -18.40 14.37 14.79
N ARG A 169 -17.34 15.18 14.85
CA ARG A 169 -16.88 16.03 13.74
C ARG A 169 -16.45 15.18 12.54
N PHE A 170 -15.65 14.15 12.79
CA PHE A 170 -15.24 13.21 11.76
C PHE A 170 -16.43 12.54 11.08
N LYS A 171 -17.41 12.04 11.83
CA LYS A 171 -18.61 11.42 11.26
C LYS A 171 -19.41 12.39 10.41
N ARG A 172 -19.57 13.64 10.85
CA ARG A 172 -20.26 14.68 10.07
C ARG A 172 -19.51 14.96 8.76
N PHE A 173 -18.21 15.09 8.81
CA PHE A 173 -17.37 15.28 7.63
C PHE A 173 -17.44 14.07 6.69
N SER A 174 -17.31 12.84 7.21
CA SER A 174 -17.41 11.61 6.41
C SER A 174 -18.74 11.51 5.68
N SER A 175 -19.85 11.81 6.37
CA SER A 175 -21.18 11.80 5.74
C SER A 175 -21.30 12.85 4.63
N LYS A 176 -20.72 14.03 4.82
CA LYS A 176 -20.69 15.08 3.80
C LYS A 176 -19.87 14.61 2.58
N LEU A 177 -18.66 14.10 2.78
CA LEU A 177 -17.78 13.62 1.72
C LEU A 177 -18.41 12.48 0.93
N MET A 178 -18.99 11.49 1.61
CA MET A 178 -19.68 10.36 0.98
C MET A 178 -20.92 10.78 0.19
N GLY A 179 -21.61 11.81 0.64
CA GLY A 179 -22.76 12.38 -0.07
C GLY A 179 -22.37 13.12 -1.35
N LEU A 180 -21.17 13.68 -1.41
CA LEU A 180 -20.66 14.39 -2.57
C LEU A 180 -20.00 13.46 -3.60
N GLN A 181 -19.38 12.38 -3.15
CA GLN A 181 -18.59 11.46 -3.96
C GLN A 181 -19.12 10.02 -3.84
N SER A 182 -19.62 9.46 -4.93
CA SER A 182 -20.21 8.10 -4.97
C SER A 182 -19.18 6.96 -5.17
N SER A 183 -17.89 7.28 -5.35
CA SER A 183 -16.86 6.31 -5.77
C SER A 183 -16.09 5.63 -4.61
N TRP A 184 -16.58 5.75 -3.37
CA TRP A 184 -15.94 5.16 -2.21
C TRP A 184 -16.37 3.71 -1.97
N HIS A 185 -15.38 2.81 -1.80
CA HIS A 185 -15.61 1.48 -1.26
C HIS A 185 -15.56 1.56 0.27
N HIS A 186 -16.70 1.27 0.89
CA HIS A 186 -16.79 1.25 2.36
C HIS A 186 -16.29 -0.10 2.88
N ILE A 187 -15.32 -0.06 3.79
CA ILE A 187 -14.72 -1.23 4.44
C ILE A 187 -15.16 -1.23 5.91
N ASP A 188 -15.79 -2.34 6.33
CA ASP A 188 -16.19 -2.51 7.72
C ASP A 188 -15.00 -3.00 8.56
N GLY A 189 -14.51 -2.12 9.43
CA GLY A 189 -13.37 -2.36 10.29
C GLY A 189 -13.68 -3.08 11.60
N GLN A 190 -14.90 -3.59 11.83
CA GLN A 190 -15.26 -4.22 13.09
C GLN A 190 -14.48 -5.52 13.34
N ASP A 191 -14.34 -6.34 12.32
CA ASP A 191 -13.52 -7.54 12.31
C ASP A 191 -12.31 -7.33 11.39
N ILE A 192 -11.11 -7.46 11.93
CA ILE A 192 -9.87 -7.17 11.21
C ILE A 192 -9.66 -8.13 10.04
N ASP A 193 -9.88 -9.43 10.24
CA ASP A 193 -9.66 -10.43 9.20
C ASP A 193 -10.69 -10.29 8.06
N ALA A 194 -11.95 -10.05 8.42
CA ALA A 194 -13.00 -9.78 7.43
C ALA A 194 -12.72 -8.48 6.66
N SER A 195 -12.26 -7.44 7.34
CA SER A 195 -11.86 -6.16 6.76
C SER A 195 -10.70 -6.32 5.76
N ASN A 196 -9.68 -7.10 6.12
CA ASN A 196 -8.54 -7.40 5.25
C ASN A 196 -9.00 -8.11 3.96
N ILE A 197 -9.86 -9.10 4.09
CA ILE A 197 -10.43 -9.85 2.95
C ILE A 197 -11.30 -8.92 2.09
N GLN A 198 -12.15 -8.10 2.69
CA GLN A 198 -13.01 -7.15 1.97
C GLN A 198 -12.17 -6.16 1.16
N PHE A 199 -11.15 -5.56 1.78
CA PHE A 199 -10.22 -4.64 1.12
C PHE A 199 -9.50 -5.30 -0.06
N ALA A 200 -8.95 -6.50 0.15
CA ALA A 200 -8.26 -7.24 -0.89
C ALA A 200 -9.18 -7.63 -2.07
N ASN A 201 -10.45 -7.96 -1.80
CA ASN A 201 -11.43 -8.23 -2.86
C ASN A 201 -11.75 -6.99 -3.69
N VAL A 202 -11.83 -5.81 -3.07
CA VAL A 202 -11.97 -4.53 -3.79
C VAL A 202 -10.79 -4.30 -4.73
N VAL A 203 -9.56 -4.50 -4.24
CA VAL A 203 -8.34 -4.35 -5.05
C VAL A 203 -8.31 -5.38 -6.19
N LEU A 204 -8.64 -6.64 -5.91
CA LEU A 204 -8.70 -7.70 -6.91
C LEU A 204 -9.72 -7.39 -8.03
N ALA A 205 -10.90 -6.90 -7.66
CA ALA A 205 -11.92 -6.52 -8.63
C ALA A 205 -11.44 -5.38 -9.54
N ALA A 206 -10.76 -4.38 -8.97
CA ALA A 206 -10.18 -3.28 -9.73
C ALA A 206 -9.10 -3.78 -10.72
N LEU A 207 -8.17 -4.61 -10.26
CA LEU A 207 -7.13 -5.19 -11.11
C LEU A 207 -7.72 -5.98 -12.28
N ARG A 208 -8.72 -6.82 -12.03
CA ARG A 208 -9.40 -7.58 -13.10
C ARG A 208 -10.04 -6.67 -14.14
N THR A 209 -10.73 -5.62 -13.68
CA THR A 209 -11.37 -4.65 -14.57
C THR A 209 -10.33 -3.92 -15.43
N MET A 210 -9.24 -3.47 -14.84
CA MET A 210 -8.15 -2.79 -15.54
C MET A 210 -7.50 -3.67 -16.60
N ASN A 211 -7.15 -4.91 -16.24
CA ASN A 211 -6.51 -5.87 -17.14
C ASN A 211 -7.42 -6.20 -18.35
N GLN A 212 -8.72 -6.35 -18.11
CA GLN A 212 -9.70 -6.58 -19.19
C GLN A 212 -9.83 -5.37 -20.11
N LEU A 213 -9.89 -4.14 -19.57
CA LEU A 213 -9.97 -2.92 -20.36
C LEU A 213 -8.71 -2.69 -21.19
N SER A 214 -7.54 -2.93 -20.63
CA SER A 214 -6.26 -2.82 -21.36
C SER A 214 -6.22 -3.80 -22.51
N ALA A 215 -6.58 -5.06 -22.29
CA ALA A 215 -6.60 -6.09 -23.33
C ALA A 215 -7.63 -5.79 -24.44
N ALA A 216 -8.82 -5.28 -24.08
CA ALA A 216 -9.85 -4.91 -25.05
C ALA A 216 -9.43 -3.74 -25.94
N ASN A 217 -8.80 -2.72 -25.35
CA ASN A 217 -8.32 -1.55 -26.09
C ASN A 217 -7.13 -1.89 -27.01
N ASP A 218 -6.22 -2.77 -26.58
CA ASP A 218 -5.11 -3.23 -27.40
C ASP A 218 -5.60 -4.10 -28.58
N ALA A 219 -6.68 -4.86 -28.41
CA ALA A 219 -7.32 -5.63 -29.46
C ALA A 219 -8.01 -4.74 -30.50
N GLN A 220 -8.58 -3.60 -30.10
CA GLN A 220 -9.20 -2.64 -31.03
C GLN A 220 -8.17 -1.84 -31.83
N ASP A 221 -7.05 -1.47 -31.22
CA ASP A 221 -5.96 -0.74 -31.85
C ASP A 221 -5.16 -1.62 -32.86
N ASN A 222 -5.29 -2.97 -32.82
CA ASN A 222 -4.56 -3.91 -33.70
C ASN A 222 -5.47 -5.05 -34.25
N PRO A 223 -6.46 -4.76 -35.09
CA PRO A 223 -7.36 -5.80 -35.61
C PRO A 223 -6.71 -6.82 -36.55
N ALA A 224 -5.40 -6.74 -36.83
CA ALA A 224 -4.69 -7.53 -37.86
C ALA A 224 -3.67 -8.55 -37.32
N LYS A 225 -3.67 -8.91 -36.00
CA LYS A 225 -2.71 -9.88 -35.48
C LYS A 225 -3.33 -11.05 -34.71
N THR A 226 -4.47 -11.54 -35.17
CA THR A 226 -4.91 -12.90 -34.87
C THR A 226 -4.57 -13.77 -36.06
N ASP A 227 -3.44 -14.33 -36.06
CA ASP A 227 -2.87 -15.49 -36.75
C ASP A 227 -1.48 -15.18 -37.26
N LYS A 228 -0.49 -15.53 -36.47
CA LYS A 228 0.74 -16.12 -37.00
C LYS A 228 1.53 -16.64 -35.79
N SER A 229 1.43 -17.93 -35.55
CA SER A 229 2.52 -18.74 -35.02
C SER A 229 3.74 -18.56 -35.92
N ALA A 230 4.57 -17.61 -35.66
CA ALA A 230 5.90 -17.50 -36.26
C ALA A 230 6.89 -17.49 -35.09
N ASN A 231 7.46 -18.65 -34.83
CA ASN A 231 8.72 -18.78 -34.14
C ASN A 231 9.72 -17.81 -34.77
N PRO A 232 10.18 -16.76 -34.12
CA PRO A 232 11.37 -16.08 -34.59
C PRO A 232 12.54 -16.99 -34.24
N LYS A 233 13.13 -17.58 -35.23
CA LYS A 233 14.51 -18.06 -35.12
C LYS A 233 15.38 -16.84 -34.88
N ASN A 234 15.67 -16.56 -33.62
CA ASN A 234 16.73 -15.66 -33.23
C ASN A 234 18.06 -16.42 -33.46
N ASP A 235 18.62 -16.25 -34.66
CA ASP A 235 20.05 -16.40 -34.91
C ASP A 235 20.77 -15.14 -34.37
N GLU A 236 20.67 -14.91 -33.08
CA GLU A 236 21.60 -14.07 -32.35
C GLU A 236 22.40 -14.99 -31.44
N ASN A 237 23.66 -15.19 -31.83
CA ASN A 237 24.68 -15.79 -30.99
C ASN A 237 24.59 -15.12 -29.60
N PRO A 238 24.24 -15.86 -28.53
CA PRO A 238 24.27 -15.27 -27.22
C PRO A 238 25.71 -14.87 -26.96
N ILE A 239 25.96 -13.58 -26.81
CA ILE A 239 27.21 -13.07 -26.21
C ILE A 239 27.27 -13.76 -24.85
N LYS A 240 28.08 -14.82 -24.74
CA LYS A 240 28.37 -15.46 -23.46
C LYS A 240 29.00 -14.37 -22.61
N PRO A 241 28.37 -13.95 -21.51
CA PRO A 241 29.01 -13.02 -20.59
C PRO A 241 30.31 -13.71 -20.16
N ASN A 242 31.42 -13.02 -20.42
CA ASN A 242 32.72 -13.46 -19.93
C ASN A 242 32.58 -13.66 -18.41
N PRO A 243 32.71 -14.87 -17.87
CA PRO A 243 32.58 -15.06 -16.45
C PRO A 243 33.65 -14.21 -15.80
N LEU A 244 33.22 -13.15 -15.08
CA LEU A 244 34.11 -12.44 -14.18
C LEU A 244 34.80 -13.52 -13.30
N PRO A 245 36.11 -13.46 -13.10
CA PRO A 245 36.81 -14.44 -12.28
C PRO A 245 36.44 -14.25 -10.82
N PHE A 246 35.22 -14.64 -10.48
CA PHE A 246 34.75 -14.67 -9.10
C PHE A 246 35.28 -15.98 -8.50
N LYS A 247 36.39 -15.93 -7.80
CA LYS A 247 36.75 -17.00 -6.88
C LYS A 247 35.75 -16.90 -5.72
N PRO A 248 34.91 -17.93 -5.49
CA PRO A 248 34.04 -17.91 -4.31
C PRO A 248 34.96 -17.81 -3.09
N THR A 249 34.74 -16.83 -2.25
CA THR A 249 35.45 -16.72 -0.98
C THR A 249 35.12 -17.96 -0.13
N PRO A 250 36.06 -18.53 0.61
CA PRO A 250 35.83 -19.71 1.48
C PRO A 250 34.63 -19.54 2.43
N LEU A 251 34.32 -18.30 2.82
CA LEU A 251 33.17 -17.96 3.67
C LEU A 251 31.82 -18.36 3.07
N ILE A 252 31.67 -18.32 1.75
CA ILE A 252 30.39 -18.71 1.11
C ILE A 252 30.26 -20.24 1.11
N GLY A 253 31.35 -20.98 0.99
CA GLY A 253 31.36 -22.43 1.09
C GLY A 253 31.04 -22.96 2.49
N GLU A 254 31.47 -22.25 3.53
CA GLU A 254 31.18 -22.60 4.94
C GLU A 254 29.73 -22.24 5.34
N LEU A 255 29.12 -21.21 4.73
CA LEU A 255 27.73 -20.81 4.97
C LEU A 255 26.71 -21.76 4.31
N VAL A 256 27.11 -22.61 3.40
CA VAL A 256 26.23 -23.55 2.69
C VAL A 256 25.90 -24.80 3.51
N SER A 257 26.61 -25.10 4.60
CA SER A 257 26.28 -26.20 5.51
C SER A 257 25.21 -25.82 6.54
N VAL A 258 24.00 -25.45 6.09
CA VAL A 258 22.90 -24.91 6.93
C VAL A 258 22.04 -25.99 7.60
N GLU A 259 22.47 -27.26 7.61
CA GLU A 259 21.71 -28.33 8.27
C GLU A 259 21.61 -28.20 9.80
N SER A 260 22.42 -27.33 10.44
CA SER A 260 22.50 -27.25 11.90
C SER A 260 21.58 -26.19 12.57
N HIS A 261 20.76 -25.43 11.80
CA HIS A 261 20.01 -24.29 12.36
C HIS A 261 18.49 -24.39 12.17
N ALA A 262 17.98 -25.57 11.82
CA ALA A 262 16.55 -25.78 11.73
C ALA A 262 15.90 -25.71 13.13
N LEU A 263 15.10 -24.67 13.38
CA LEU A 263 14.29 -24.53 14.58
C LEU A 263 12.98 -25.29 14.40
N GLU A 264 12.49 -25.90 15.48
CA GLU A 264 11.14 -26.41 15.53
C GLU A 264 10.14 -25.27 15.25
N LYS A 265 9.07 -25.56 14.49
CA LYS A 265 8.12 -24.53 14.01
C LYS A 265 7.50 -23.70 15.15
N ALA A 266 7.25 -24.33 16.30
CA ALA A 266 6.68 -23.66 17.48
C ALA A 266 7.71 -22.70 18.09
N ASP A 267 8.95 -23.13 18.26
CA ASP A 267 10.03 -22.31 18.80
C ASP A 267 10.40 -21.17 17.86
N TYR A 268 10.41 -21.42 16.55
CA TYR A 268 10.59 -20.39 15.54
C TYR A 268 9.54 -19.28 15.66
N LYS A 269 8.24 -19.63 15.73
CA LYS A 269 7.17 -18.65 15.87
C LYS A 269 7.30 -17.83 17.14
N LYS A 270 7.60 -18.47 18.28
CA LYS A 270 7.78 -17.78 19.56
C LYS A 270 8.96 -16.82 19.52
N GLN A 271 10.11 -17.26 18.99
CA GLN A 271 11.29 -16.40 18.86
C GLN A 271 11.06 -15.26 17.88
N LEU A 272 10.42 -15.53 16.74
CA LEU A 272 10.08 -14.51 15.75
C LEU A 272 9.22 -13.40 16.37
N HIS A 273 8.14 -13.76 17.05
CA HIS A 273 7.23 -12.79 17.70
C HIS A 273 7.99 -11.95 18.74
N SER A 274 8.80 -12.58 19.61
CA SER A 274 9.61 -11.87 20.59
C SER A 274 10.59 -10.89 19.95
N LYS A 275 11.27 -11.30 18.86
CA LYS A 275 12.23 -10.44 18.16
C LYS A 275 11.55 -9.30 17.39
N GLN A 276 10.38 -9.55 16.83
CA GLN A 276 9.56 -8.53 16.19
C GLN A 276 9.11 -7.45 17.17
N HIS A 277 8.70 -7.82 18.38
CA HIS A 277 8.34 -6.87 19.42
C HIS A 277 9.52 -5.95 19.78
N ILE A 278 10.69 -6.54 20.06
CA ILE A 278 11.92 -5.79 20.35
C ILE A 278 12.29 -4.86 19.18
N LEU A 279 12.17 -5.33 17.94
CA LEU A 279 12.48 -4.51 16.76
C LEU A 279 11.55 -3.31 16.67
N ALA A 280 10.25 -3.48 16.88
CA ALA A 280 9.29 -2.38 16.87
C ALA A 280 9.61 -1.33 17.95
N GLU A 281 9.97 -1.75 19.16
CA GLU A 281 10.39 -0.83 20.22
C GLU A 281 11.66 -0.06 19.84
N LEU A 282 12.70 -0.74 19.38
CA LEU A 282 13.96 -0.11 18.96
C LEU A 282 13.78 0.87 17.80
N ILE A 283 12.92 0.56 16.85
CA ILE A 283 12.62 1.47 15.72
C ILE A 283 11.95 2.74 16.24
N ARG A 284 11.07 2.65 17.21
CA ARG A 284 10.42 3.83 17.82
C ARG A 284 11.40 4.68 18.63
N GLU A 285 12.31 4.04 19.34
CA GLU A 285 13.31 4.73 20.16
C GLU A 285 14.48 5.32 19.35
N ARG A 286 14.58 5.02 18.04
CA ARG A 286 15.70 5.45 17.20
C ARG A 286 15.89 6.98 17.10
N GLY A 287 14.89 7.76 17.48
CA GLY A 287 14.89 9.22 17.35
C GLY A 287 14.93 9.63 15.86
N GLN A 288 15.85 10.55 15.52
CA GLN A 288 16.01 11.05 14.15
C GLN A 288 16.98 10.22 13.27
N ARG A 289 17.39 9.03 13.72
CA ARG A 289 18.30 8.19 12.94
C ARG A 289 17.54 7.39 11.88
N HIS A 290 18.10 7.33 10.67
CA HIS A 290 17.64 6.45 9.61
C HIS A 290 18.40 5.13 9.63
N ILE A 291 17.69 4.02 9.42
CA ILE A 291 18.27 2.69 9.34
C ILE A 291 18.00 2.17 7.93
N ILE A 292 19.04 1.70 7.25
CA ILE A 292 18.95 1.11 5.91
C ILE A 292 19.34 -0.35 6.03
N PHE A 293 18.42 -1.25 5.65
CA PHE A 293 18.68 -2.66 5.51
C PHE A 293 18.90 -3.00 4.03
N VAL A 294 20.06 -3.56 3.70
CA VAL A 294 20.38 -4.02 2.35
C VAL A 294 20.35 -5.54 2.33
N PHE A 295 19.53 -6.11 1.43
CA PHE A 295 19.37 -7.55 1.27
C PHE A 295 19.93 -7.99 -0.08
N GLU A 296 20.98 -8.78 -0.05
CA GLU A 296 21.59 -9.38 -1.23
C GLU A 296 21.58 -10.90 -1.14
N GLY A 297 21.72 -11.57 -2.25
CA GLY A 297 21.81 -13.02 -2.32
C GLY A 297 21.20 -13.59 -3.58
N MET A 298 21.37 -14.90 -3.77
CA MET A 298 20.84 -15.65 -4.91
C MET A 298 19.32 -15.50 -5.07
N ASP A 299 18.81 -15.68 -6.27
CA ASP A 299 17.37 -15.74 -6.48
C ASP A 299 16.78 -16.94 -5.70
N ALA A 300 15.53 -16.82 -5.28
CA ALA A 300 14.83 -17.77 -4.41
C ALA A 300 15.48 -18.04 -3.03
N ALA A 301 16.49 -17.26 -2.60
CA ALA A 301 17.13 -17.40 -1.28
C ALA A 301 16.28 -16.93 -0.09
N GLY A 302 15.01 -16.57 -0.30
CA GLY A 302 14.09 -16.17 0.76
C GLY A 302 14.19 -14.70 1.19
N LYS A 303 14.88 -13.82 0.42
CA LYS A 303 15.03 -12.38 0.71
C LYS A 303 13.69 -11.70 0.97
N GLY A 304 12.71 -11.87 0.08
CA GLY A 304 11.39 -11.28 0.24
C GLY A 304 10.67 -11.77 1.50
N GLY A 305 10.83 -13.05 1.86
CA GLY A 305 10.30 -13.59 3.11
C GLY A 305 10.96 -12.98 4.36
N ALA A 306 12.26 -12.71 4.32
CA ALA A 306 12.98 -12.04 5.41
C ALA A 306 12.52 -10.59 5.57
N ILE A 307 12.42 -9.84 4.47
CA ILE A 307 11.92 -8.45 4.47
C ILE A 307 10.53 -8.39 5.10
N ARG A 308 9.59 -9.24 4.64
CA ARG A 308 8.22 -9.28 5.18
C ARG A 308 8.19 -9.51 6.69
N ARG A 309 9.06 -10.37 7.23
CA ARG A 309 9.13 -10.64 8.67
C ARG A 309 9.68 -9.46 9.46
N ILE A 310 10.59 -8.70 8.89
CA ILE A 310 11.17 -7.50 9.52
C ILE A 310 10.14 -6.37 9.54
N ILE A 311 9.41 -6.14 8.47
CA ILE A 311 8.43 -5.05 8.40
C ILE A 311 7.09 -5.39 9.06
N ALA A 312 6.78 -6.67 9.28
CA ALA A 312 5.49 -7.10 9.85
C ALA A 312 5.11 -6.40 11.17
N PRO A 313 6.03 -6.15 12.11
CA PRO A 313 5.69 -5.46 13.37
C PRO A 313 5.71 -3.93 13.27
N LEU A 314 6.07 -3.36 12.12
CA LEU A 314 6.25 -1.93 11.93
C LEU A 314 4.98 -1.29 11.33
N ASP A 315 4.72 -0.03 11.69
CA ASP A 315 3.72 0.76 11.00
C ASP A 315 4.18 1.04 9.55
N PRO A 316 3.30 0.91 8.55
CA PRO A 316 3.64 1.25 7.16
C PRO A 316 4.21 2.66 6.97
N ARG A 317 3.98 3.57 7.92
CA ARG A 317 4.54 4.92 7.93
C ARG A 317 5.99 5.01 8.42
N GLU A 318 6.54 3.93 8.98
CA GLU A 318 7.87 3.88 9.58
C GLU A 318 8.95 3.33 8.64
N PHE A 319 8.56 2.73 7.51
CA PHE A 319 9.49 2.13 6.56
C PHE A 319 9.13 2.43 5.09
N THR A 320 10.10 2.26 4.22
CA THR A 320 9.92 2.28 2.76
C THR A 320 10.72 1.15 2.15
N ILE A 321 10.15 0.44 1.19
CA ILE A 321 10.83 -0.62 0.42
C ILE A 321 11.13 -0.06 -0.96
N HIS A 322 12.39 -0.19 -1.39
CA HIS A 322 12.88 0.26 -2.69
C HIS A 322 13.27 -0.90 -3.58
#